data_0fdf301d08414158a725b5b74085f924
#
_entry.id   0fdf301d08414158a725b5b74085f924
#
_cell.length_a   1.000
_cell.length_b   1.000
_cell.length_c   1.000
_cell.angle_alpha   90.00
_cell.angle_beta   90.00
_cell.angle_gamma   90.00
#
_symmetry.space_group_name_H-M   'P 1'
#
loop_
_entity.id
_entity.type
_entity.pdbx_description
1 polymer ?
#
loop_
_entity_poly.entity_id
_entity_poly.type
_entity_poly.pdbx_seq_one_letter_code
_entity_poly.pdbx_strand_id
1 'polypeptide(L)'
;KLIVLDGSWAGAIGYTRQLQGIEAELDRATSAGQPVAILQLTNPKPLVFLPAATVAASLTGLRPNPWQPSAENIKTSITLITNANASSTVWFSDGLEFEGHDSILATLDSVSDFRVLQGTRQIAGLTPATYIDGAINLSVLRANTQDTQEVTILAQGRDPSGNNATLAMATAKFDTGEKVATTVMVLQSELRARVTAFEIQGLRAAGAKTLVDDAFQRREVALISG
;
A
#
# COMPACT_ATOMS: atom_id res chain seq x y z
N LYS A 1 25.15 -10.11 6.74
CA LYS A 1 24.05 -9.15 6.54
C LYS A 1 22.78 -9.90 6.16
N LEU A 2 21.64 -9.53 6.74
CA LEU A 2 20.33 -10.06 6.36
C LEU A 2 19.55 -9.00 5.56
N ILE A 3 18.97 -9.41 4.42
CA ILE A 3 18.05 -8.59 3.64
C ILE A 3 16.66 -9.23 3.77
N VAL A 4 15.69 -8.50 4.30
CA VAL A 4 14.30 -8.95 4.46
C VAL A 4 13.43 -8.22 3.43
N LEU A 5 12.49 -8.93 2.83
CA LEU A 5 11.53 -8.42 1.85
C LEU A 5 10.12 -8.82 2.25
N ASP A 6 9.17 -7.92 2.18
CA ASP A 6 7.75 -8.31 2.28
C ASP A 6 7.41 -9.28 1.14
N GLY A 7 7.77 -8.92 -0.08
CA GLY A 7 7.62 -9.78 -1.26
C GLY A 7 6.16 -10.04 -1.63
N SER A 8 5.24 -9.15 -1.25
CA SER A 8 3.81 -9.23 -1.54
C SER A 8 3.45 -8.53 -2.86
N TRP A 9 2.21 -8.70 -3.29
CA TRP A 9 1.64 -8.01 -4.45
C TRP A 9 1.72 -6.49 -4.37
N ALA A 10 1.71 -5.93 -3.17
CA ALA A 10 1.76 -4.47 -2.98
C ALA A 10 3.09 -3.88 -3.46
N GLY A 11 4.19 -4.61 -3.31
CA GLY A 11 5.51 -4.24 -3.81
C GLY A 11 5.68 -4.38 -5.33
N ALA A 12 4.74 -5.07 -6.03
CA ALA A 12 4.93 -5.45 -7.43
C ALA A 12 5.17 -4.26 -8.38
N ILE A 13 4.46 -3.14 -8.20
CA ILE A 13 4.61 -1.96 -9.08
C ILE A 13 5.96 -1.25 -8.85
N GLY A 14 6.47 -1.26 -7.61
CA GLY A 14 7.76 -0.68 -7.23
C GLY A 14 8.94 -1.64 -7.33
N TYR A 15 8.70 -2.87 -7.80
CA TYR A 15 9.62 -3.98 -7.66
C TYR A 15 10.98 -3.74 -8.32
N THR A 16 11.02 -3.16 -9.50
CA THR A 16 12.29 -2.81 -10.19
C THR A 16 13.15 -1.87 -9.33
N ARG A 17 12.54 -0.86 -8.71
CA ARG A 17 13.25 0.05 -7.82
C ARG A 17 13.70 -0.64 -6.53
N GLN A 18 12.88 -1.56 -6.02
CA GLN A 18 13.25 -2.38 -4.86
C GLN A 18 14.46 -3.26 -5.16
N LEU A 19 14.50 -3.90 -6.35
CA LEU A 19 15.68 -4.67 -6.80
C LEU A 19 16.94 -3.80 -6.88
N GLN A 20 16.85 -2.59 -7.44
CA GLN A 20 17.96 -1.64 -7.47
C GLN A 20 18.46 -1.29 -6.05
N GLY A 21 17.54 -1.12 -5.10
CA GLY A 21 17.88 -0.93 -3.69
C GLY A 21 18.61 -2.13 -3.09
N ILE A 22 18.17 -3.35 -3.42
CA ILE A 22 18.82 -4.58 -2.98
C ILE A 22 20.22 -4.70 -3.61
N GLU A 23 20.36 -4.42 -4.90
CA GLU A 23 21.66 -4.41 -5.58
C GLU A 23 22.63 -3.44 -4.90
N ALA A 24 22.20 -2.24 -4.58
CA ALA A 24 23.03 -1.27 -3.85
C ALA A 24 23.45 -1.77 -2.45
N GLU A 25 22.61 -2.53 -1.75
CA GLU A 25 22.97 -3.15 -0.48
C GLU A 25 23.95 -4.31 -0.64
N LEU A 26 23.83 -5.06 -1.73
CA LEU A 26 24.78 -6.14 -2.09
C LEU A 26 26.15 -5.57 -2.46
N ASP A 27 26.21 -4.46 -3.18
CA ASP A 27 27.48 -3.77 -3.51
C ASP A 27 28.19 -3.27 -2.23
N ARG A 28 27.43 -2.71 -1.28
CA ARG A 28 27.97 -2.33 0.03
C ARG A 28 28.50 -3.53 0.80
N ALA A 29 27.75 -4.64 0.79
CA ALA A 29 28.17 -5.89 1.45
C ALA A 29 29.40 -6.48 0.79
N THR A 30 29.49 -6.42 -0.55
CA THR A 30 30.69 -6.87 -1.31
C THR A 30 31.92 -6.05 -0.90
N SER A 31 31.79 -4.72 -0.86
CA SER A 31 32.88 -3.83 -0.45
C SER A 31 33.32 -4.04 1.01
N ALA A 32 32.40 -4.48 1.87
CA ALA A 32 32.67 -4.80 3.27
C ALA A 32 33.10 -6.27 3.52
N GLY A 33 33.13 -7.10 2.47
CA GLY A 33 33.41 -8.54 2.60
C GLY A 33 32.36 -9.31 3.41
N GLN A 34 31.13 -8.78 3.51
CA GLN A 34 30.07 -9.37 4.33
C GLN A 34 29.26 -10.40 3.54
N PRO A 35 29.07 -11.63 4.06
CA PRO A 35 28.13 -12.57 3.48
C PRO A 35 26.68 -12.05 3.66
N VAL A 36 25.81 -12.39 2.72
CA VAL A 36 24.41 -11.94 2.69
C VAL A 36 23.47 -13.12 2.56
N ALA A 37 22.33 -13.04 3.27
CA ALA A 37 21.16 -13.89 3.06
C ALA A 37 19.95 -13.01 2.74
N ILE A 38 19.01 -13.56 1.94
CA ILE A 38 17.73 -12.92 1.62
C ILE A 38 16.60 -13.73 2.23
N LEU A 39 15.68 -13.06 2.92
CA LEU A 39 14.45 -13.61 3.45
C LEU A 39 13.24 -12.91 2.80
N GLN A 40 12.40 -13.66 2.12
CA GLN A 40 11.12 -13.16 1.60
C GLN A 40 10.00 -13.62 2.52
N LEU A 41 9.27 -12.68 3.16
CA LEU A 41 8.26 -13.00 4.18
C LEU A 41 7.07 -13.79 3.62
N THR A 42 6.71 -13.59 2.35
CA THR A 42 5.65 -14.36 1.68
C THR A 42 6.04 -15.80 1.33
N ASN A 43 7.33 -16.14 1.38
CA ASN A 43 7.85 -17.48 1.07
C ASN A 43 9.17 -17.71 1.82
N PRO A 44 9.15 -17.82 3.16
CA PRO A 44 10.36 -17.97 3.96
C PRO A 44 11.05 -19.30 3.66
N LYS A 45 12.33 -19.23 3.35
CA LYS A 45 13.20 -20.38 3.12
C LYS A 45 14.36 -20.36 4.12
N PRO A 46 14.97 -21.52 4.41
CA PRO A 46 16.17 -21.56 5.25
C PRO A 46 17.21 -20.55 4.77
N LEU A 47 17.77 -19.78 5.72
CA LEU A 47 18.77 -18.76 5.41
C LEU A 47 20.11 -19.41 5.10
N VAL A 48 20.69 -19.04 3.96
CA VAL A 48 22.04 -19.40 3.57
C VAL A 48 22.82 -18.11 3.32
N PHE A 49 23.82 -17.85 4.15
CA PHE A 49 24.70 -16.69 3.98
C PHE A 49 25.78 -17.00 2.95
N LEU A 50 25.74 -16.29 1.83
CA LEU A 50 26.63 -16.45 0.69
C LEU A 50 27.39 -15.14 0.40
N PRO A 51 28.50 -15.18 -0.35
CA PRO A 51 29.12 -13.97 -0.87
C PRO A 51 28.10 -13.11 -1.63
N ALA A 52 28.10 -11.80 -1.40
CA ALA A 52 27.09 -10.90 -1.96
C ALA A 52 27.01 -10.98 -3.50
N ALA A 53 28.13 -11.19 -4.21
CA ALA A 53 28.15 -11.41 -5.66
C ALA A 53 27.36 -12.66 -6.09
N THR A 54 27.39 -13.74 -5.30
CA THR A 54 26.61 -14.95 -5.55
C THR A 54 25.12 -14.69 -5.36
N VAL A 55 24.76 -13.94 -4.31
CA VAL A 55 23.37 -13.53 -4.06
C VAL A 55 22.86 -12.64 -5.18
N ALA A 56 23.67 -11.68 -5.67
CA ALA A 56 23.31 -10.80 -6.78
C ALA A 56 22.92 -11.59 -8.05
N ALA A 57 23.64 -12.64 -8.38
CA ALA A 57 23.32 -13.50 -9.52
C ALA A 57 21.96 -14.22 -9.37
N SER A 58 21.49 -14.43 -8.14
CA SER A 58 20.21 -15.09 -7.85
C SER A 58 18.99 -14.15 -7.85
N LEU A 59 19.19 -12.82 -7.87
CA LEU A 59 18.10 -11.83 -7.81
C LEU A 59 17.11 -11.97 -8.97
N THR A 60 17.55 -12.46 -10.13
CA THR A 60 16.67 -12.69 -11.29
C THR A 60 15.54 -13.68 -11.01
N GLY A 61 15.71 -14.56 -10.02
CA GLY A 61 14.69 -15.53 -9.57
C GLY A 61 13.73 -15.00 -8.51
N LEU A 62 14.03 -13.84 -7.93
CA LEU A 62 13.18 -13.24 -6.91
C LEU A 62 11.96 -12.58 -7.57
N ARG A 63 10.75 -12.86 -7.07
CA ARG A 63 9.49 -12.32 -7.59
C ARG A 63 8.55 -12.00 -6.44
N PRO A 64 7.73 -10.93 -6.55
CA PRO A 64 6.62 -10.71 -5.63
C PRO A 64 5.57 -11.81 -5.78
N ASN A 65 5.00 -12.23 -4.67
CA ASN A 65 3.88 -13.16 -4.64
C ASN A 65 2.54 -12.41 -4.69
N PRO A 66 1.47 -13.00 -5.26
CA PRO A 66 0.15 -12.36 -5.34
C PRO A 66 -0.62 -12.34 -4.01
N TRP A 67 0.01 -12.72 -2.90
CA TRP A 67 -0.56 -12.74 -1.54
C TRP A 67 0.35 -12.00 -0.55
N GLN A 68 -0.21 -11.72 0.64
CA GLN A 68 0.53 -11.22 1.79
C GLN A 68 1.17 -12.38 2.58
N PRO A 69 2.15 -12.10 3.47
CA PRO A 69 2.67 -13.11 4.38
C PRO A 69 1.55 -13.71 5.23
N SER A 70 1.48 -15.04 5.32
CA SER A 70 0.55 -15.73 6.22
C SER A 70 1.10 -15.76 7.66
N ALA A 71 0.23 -16.02 8.64
CA ALA A 71 0.64 -16.18 10.04
C ALA A 71 1.73 -17.26 10.21
N GLU A 72 1.67 -18.35 9.44
CA GLU A 72 2.69 -19.41 9.44
C GLU A 72 4.02 -18.90 8.86
N ASN A 73 3.96 -18.15 7.76
CA ASN A 73 5.15 -17.53 7.17
C ASN A 73 5.82 -16.55 8.13
N ILE A 74 5.03 -15.77 8.86
CA ILE A 74 5.54 -14.85 9.88
C ILE A 74 6.23 -15.59 11.01
N LYS A 75 5.60 -16.64 11.57
CA LYS A 75 6.20 -17.48 12.61
C LYS A 75 7.53 -18.10 12.17
N THR A 76 7.56 -18.62 10.94
CA THR A 76 8.79 -19.18 10.34
C THR A 76 9.86 -18.10 10.17
N SER A 77 9.47 -16.92 9.67
CA SER A 77 10.39 -15.80 9.46
C SER A 77 10.99 -15.30 10.76
N ILE A 78 10.20 -15.17 11.83
CA ILE A 78 10.67 -14.80 13.18
C ILE A 78 11.73 -15.78 13.65
N THR A 79 11.47 -17.09 13.52
CA THR A 79 12.44 -18.12 13.90
C THR A 79 13.74 -18.01 13.09
N LEU A 80 13.63 -17.79 11.78
CA LEU A 80 14.80 -17.63 10.91
C LEU A 80 15.60 -16.37 11.25
N ILE A 81 14.94 -15.24 11.48
CA ILE A 81 15.60 -13.97 11.85
C ILE A 81 16.33 -14.12 13.19
N THR A 82 15.67 -14.69 14.20
CA THR A 82 16.24 -14.88 15.53
C THR A 82 17.49 -15.76 15.49
N ASN A 83 17.47 -16.81 14.67
CA ASN A 83 18.59 -17.75 14.55
C ASN A 83 19.69 -17.30 13.58
N ALA A 84 19.46 -16.23 12.82
CA ALA A 84 20.38 -15.77 11.78
C ALA A 84 21.70 -15.23 12.32
N ASN A 85 21.74 -14.73 13.58
CA ASN A 85 22.90 -14.03 14.16
C ASN A 85 23.47 -12.96 13.21
N ALA A 86 22.60 -12.26 12.47
CA ALA A 86 23.02 -11.27 11.51
C ALA A 86 23.55 -10.01 12.23
N SER A 87 24.71 -9.51 11.82
CA SER A 87 25.29 -8.28 12.38
C SER A 87 24.56 -7.02 11.91
N SER A 88 23.87 -7.07 10.80
CA SER A 88 23.03 -5.98 10.30
C SER A 88 21.88 -6.52 9.46
N THR A 89 20.74 -5.83 9.51
CA THR A 89 19.53 -6.19 8.78
C THR A 89 18.96 -4.98 8.03
N VAL A 90 18.53 -5.19 6.79
CA VAL A 90 17.79 -4.18 6.01
C VAL A 90 16.47 -4.80 5.57
N TRP A 91 15.36 -4.17 5.95
CA TRP A 91 14.03 -4.59 5.56
C TRP A 91 13.49 -3.69 4.46
N PHE A 92 13.22 -4.28 3.30
CA PHE A 92 12.53 -3.62 2.19
C PHE A 92 11.03 -3.86 2.34
N SER A 93 10.35 -2.88 2.89
CA SER A 93 8.89 -2.91 3.11
C SER A 93 8.14 -2.33 1.92
N ASP A 94 6.99 -2.92 1.60
CA ASP A 94 6.04 -2.38 0.61
C ASP A 94 5.10 -1.31 1.21
N GLY A 95 5.14 -1.13 2.53
CA GLY A 95 4.40 -0.10 3.26
C GLY A 95 2.98 -0.49 3.64
N LEU A 96 2.55 -1.73 3.37
CA LEU A 96 1.28 -2.24 3.86
C LEU A 96 1.44 -2.97 5.19
N GLU A 97 0.50 -2.74 6.09
CA GLU A 97 0.37 -3.54 7.31
C GLU A 97 -0.22 -4.91 6.96
N PHE A 98 0.31 -5.96 7.58
CA PHE A 98 -0.17 -7.32 7.51
C PHE A 98 -0.19 -7.93 8.91
N GLU A 99 -0.95 -9.00 9.09
CA GLU A 99 -1.00 -9.70 10.37
C GLU A 99 0.41 -10.18 10.79
N GLY A 100 0.86 -9.75 11.97
CA GLY A 100 2.20 -10.05 12.49
C GLY A 100 3.30 -9.07 12.07
N HIS A 101 2.96 -7.97 11.38
CA HIS A 101 3.92 -6.91 11.03
C HIS A 101 4.70 -6.41 12.25
N ASP A 102 3.99 -6.10 13.35
CA ASP A 102 4.62 -5.62 14.59
C ASP A 102 5.54 -6.66 15.22
N SER A 103 5.20 -7.95 15.09
CA SER A 103 6.05 -9.05 15.61
C SER A 103 7.35 -9.16 14.82
N ILE A 104 7.32 -8.98 13.50
CA ILE A 104 8.53 -8.90 12.67
C ILE A 104 9.34 -7.67 13.05
N LEU A 105 8.72 -6.50 13.19
CA LEU A 105 9.39 -5.27 13.57
C LEU A 105 10.10 -5.42 14.93
N ALA A 106 9.40 -5.91 15.95
CA ALA A 106 9.98 -6.17 17.28
C ALA A 106 11.14 -7.18 17.22
N THR A 107 11.03 -8.21 16.40
CA THR A 107 12.11 -9.19 16.22
C THR A 107 13.33 -8.55 15.57
N LEU A 108 13.15 -7.73 14.54
CA LEU A 108 14.23 -7.02 13.86
C LEU A 108 14.90 -5.97 14.76
N ASP A 109 14.12 -5.29 15.59
CA ASP A 109 14.64 -4.31 16.57
C ASP A 109 15.53 -4.96 17.64
N SER A 110 15.36 -6.26 17.89
CA SER A 110 16.23 -7.04 18.77
C SER A 110 17.58 -7.40 18.12
N VAL A 111 17.71 -7.25 16.81
CA VAL A 111 18.95 -7.47 16.04
C VAL A 111 19.74 -6.15 16.01
N SER A 112 21.05 -6.21 16.20
CA SER A 112 21.90 -5.02 16.09
C SER A 112 21.85 -4.41 14.68
N ASP A 113 21.79 -3.09 14.57
CA ASP A 113 21.79 -2.30 13.34
C ASP A 113 20.75 -2.76 12.30
N PHE A 114 19.50 -2.36 12.52
CA PHE A 114 18.46 -2.63 11.54
C PHE A 114 17.90 -1.34 10.92
N ARG A 115 17.53 -1.41 9.64
CA ARG A 115 16.93 -0.32 8.89
C ARG A 115 15.74 -0.80 8.07
N VAL A 116 14.68 0.02 8.03
CA VAL A 116 13.55 -0.19 7.12
C VAL A 116 13.69 0.76 5.93
N LEU A 117 13.63 0.21 4.72
CA LEU A 117 13.59 0.95 3.47
C LEU A 117 12.20 0.75 2.86
N GLN A 118 11.42 1.80 2.88
CA GLN A 118 10.08 1.81 2.31
C GLN A 118 10.06 2.57 1.00
N GLY A 119 9.29 2.07 0.04
CA GLY A 119 9.10 2.77 -1.23
C GLY A 119 8.39 4.12 -1.00
N THR A 120 8.82 5.15 -1.73
CA THR A 120 8.19 6.49 -1.70
C THR A 120 6.86 6.55 -2.43
N ARG A 121 6.37 5.43 -2.96
CA ARG A 121 5.10 5.38 -3.65
C ARG A 121 3.96 5.63 -2.68
N GLN A 122 3.09 6.54 -3.07
CA GLN A 122 1.85 6.76 -2.36
C GLN A 122 0.95 5.53 -2.48
N ILE A 123 0.62 4.93 -1.34
CA ILE A 123 -0.39 3.88 -1.21
C ILE A 123 -1.56 4.51 -0.48
N ALA A 124 -2.65 4.72 -1.20
CA ALA A 124 -3.87 5.25 -0.64
C ALA A 124 -5.09 4.53 -1.25
N GLY A 125 -6.18 4.53 -0.51
CA GLY A 125 -7.44 3.93 -0.93
C GLY A 125 -8.64 4.72 -0.44
N LEU A 126 -9.77 4.59 -1.14
CA LEU A 126 -11.06 5.13 -0.76
C LEU A 126 -11.87 4.06 -0.04
N THR A 127 -12.51 4.44 1.06
CA THR A 127 -13.61 3.64 1.62
C THR A 127 -14.90 3.89 0.81
N PRO A 128 -15.92 3.03 0.93
CA PRO A 128 -17.23 3.31 0.36
C PRO A 128 -17.74 4.68 0.82
N ALA A 129 -18.22 5.48 -0.14
CA ALA A 129 -18.79 6.78 0.15
C ALA A 129 -20.13 6.64 0.86
N THR A 130 -20.46 7.57 1.77
CA THR A 130 -21.76 7.62 2.43
C THR A 130 -22.47 8.94 2.14
N TYR A 131 -23.80 8.89 2.01
CA TYR A 131 -24.61 10.09 1.81
C TYR A 131 -25.42 10.37 3.06
N ILE A 132 -25.12 11.48 3.74
CA ILE A 132 -25.74 11.88 5.02
C ILE A 132 -26.01 13.38 4.95
N ASP A 133 -27.22 13.79 5.33
CA ASP A 133 -27.62 15.21 5.45
C ASP A 133 -27.37 16.07 4.20
N GLY A 134 -27.58 15.48 3.03
CA GLY A 134 -27.41 16.22 1.77
C GLY A 134 -25.97 16.27 1.25
N ALA A 135 -25.03 15.69 1.95
CA ALA A 135 -23.61 15.70 1.63
C ALA A 135 -23.04 14.28 1.46
N ILE A 136 -22.05 14.16 0.59
CA ILE A 136 -21.31 12.93 0.35
C ILE A 136 -20.06 12.96 1.23
N ASN A 137 -19.96 12.03 2.17
CA ASN A 137 -18.80 11.87 3.01
C ASN A 137 -17.84 10.87 2.38
N LEU A 138 -16.60 11.28 2.21
CA LEU A 138 -15.53 10.52 1.58
C LEU A 138 -14.39 10.37 2.58
N SER A 139 -13.87 9.14 2.71
CA SER A 139 -12.71 8.87 3.55
C SER A 139 -11.61 8.23 2.71
N VAL A 140 -10.40 8.73 2.87
CA VAL A 140 -9.19 8.23 2.25
C VAL A 140 -8.31 7.63 3.33
N LEU A 141 -7.79 6.43 3.07
CA LEU A 141 -6.76 5.79 3.90
C LEU A 141 -5.42 5.90 3.19
N ARG A 142 -4.34 6.07 3.95
CA ARG A 142 -2.97 5.99 3.41
C ARG A 142 -2.08 5.11 4.26
N ALA A 143 -1.07 4.50 3.64
CA ALA A 143 -0.09 3.66 4.34
C ALA A 143 1.06 4.49 4.93
N ASN A 144 1.61 5.45 4.18
CA ASN A 144 2.69 6.31 4.68
C ASN A 144 2.10 7.52 5.42
N THR A 145 2.51 7.73 6.67
CA THR A 145 2.02 8.80 7.56
C THR A 145 3.08 9.84 7.90
N GLN A 146 4.26 9.78 7.30
CA GLN A 146 5.39 10.63 7.71
C GLN A 146 5.24 12.10 7.32
N ASP A 147 4.52 12.36 6.22
CA ASP A 147 4.37 13.71 5.68
C ASP A 147 2.92 14.20 5.73
N THR A 148 2.73 15.52 5.73
CA THR A 148 1.45 16.14 5.40
C THR A 148 1.15 15.90 3.92
N GLN A 149 -0.10 15.60 3.59
CA GLN A 149 -0.48 15.29 2.22
C GLN A 149 -1.88 15.76 1.90
N GLU A 150 -2.07 16.28 0.69
CA GLU A 150 -3.38 16.55 0.13
C GLU A 150 -3.70 15.53 -0.99
N VAL A 151 -4.90 15.01 -0.97
CA VAL A 151 -5.39 14.02 -1.93
C VAL A 151 -6.66 14.55 -2.57
N THR A 152 -6.65 14.73 -3.89
CA THR A 152 -7.83 15.13 -4.65
C THR A 152 -8.65 13.92 -5.03
N ILE A 153 -9.94 13.96 -4.70
CA ILE A 153 -10.93 12.93 -5.06
C ILE A 153 -11.81 13.49 -6.16
N LEU A 154 -11.94 12.75 -7.25
CA LEU A 154 -12.77 13.07 -8.39
C LEU A 154 -14.09 12.31 -8.32
N ALA A 155 -15.21 12.99 -8.46
CA ALA A 155 -16.50 12.37 -8.72
C ALA A 155 -16.64 12.12 -10.22
N GLN A 156 -16.55 10.86 -10.61
CA GLN A 156 -16.68 10.43 -12.01
C GLN A 156 -18.12 10.06 -12.33
N GLY A 157 -18.58 10.46 -13.51
CA GLY A 157 -19.94 10.18 -13.93
C GLY A 157 -20.17 10.52 -15.39
N ARG A 158 -21.43 10.71 -15.76
CA ARG A 158 -21.80 11.10 -17.13
C ARG A 158 -22.27 12.54 -17.16
N ASP A 159 -21.74 13.32 -18.11
CA ASP A 159 -22.22 14.66 -18.40
C ASP A 159 -23.65 14.63 -19.02
N PRO A 160 -24.30 15.76 -19.22
CA PRO A 160 -25.63 15.83 -19.90
C PRO A 160 -25.64 15.21 -21.29
N SER A 161 -24.48 15.15 -21.97
CA SER A 161 -24.34 14.56 -23.32
C SER A 161 -24.06 13.05 -23.27
N GLY A 162 -23.95 12.45 -22.05
CA GLY A 162 -23.70 11.01 -21.86
C GLY A 162 -22.24 10.62 -21.88
N ASN A 163 -21.31 11.56 -22.02
CA ASN A 163 -19.87 11.27 -22.00
C ASN A 163 -19.34 11.13 -20.55
N ASN A 164 -18.30 10.31 -20.38
CA ASN A 164 -17.60 10.22 -19.11
C ASN A 164 -16.90 11.54 -18.78
N ALA A 165 -17.17 12.07 -17.60
CA ALA A 165 -16.64 13.35 -17.15
C ALA A 165 -16.41 13.35 -15.62
N THR A 166 -15.51 14.22 -15.18
CA THR A 166 -15.38 14.58 -13.76
C THR A 166 -16.45 15.62 -13.44
N LEU A 167 -17.41 15.26 -12.60
CA LEU A 167 -18.55 16.10 -12.24
C LEU A 167 -18.25 17.04 -11.08
N ALA A 168 -17.35 16.63 -10.19
CA ALA A 168 -16.90 17.43 -9.03
C ALA A 168 -15.55 16.92 -8.51
N MET A 169 -14.95 17.74 -7.65
CA MET A 169 -13.71 17.42 -6.96
C MET A 169 -13.81 17.84 -5.50
N ALA A 170 -13.17 17.07 -4.62
CA ALA A 170 -12.95 17.44 -3.22
C ALA A 170 -11.52 17.06 -2.81
N THR A 171 -10.96 17.78 -1.85
CA THR A 171 -9.62 17.51 -1.34
C THR A 171 -9.70 17.01 0.10
N ALA A 172 -9.09 15.86 0.36
CA ALA A 172 -8.84 15.35 1.69
C ALA A 172 -7.41 15.70 2.09
N LYS A 173 -7.23 16.18 3.33
CA LYS A 173 -5.94 16.60 3.86
C LYS A 173 -5.55 15.70 5.02
N PHE A 174 -4.33 15.21 4.97
CA PHE A 174 -3.71 14.44 6.03
C PHE A 174 -2.67 15.28 6.76
N ASP A 175 -2.73 15.30 8.07
CA ASP A 175 -1.63 15.77 8.90
C ASP A 175 -0.62 14.63 9.16
N THR A 176 0.58 14.98 9.62
CA THR A 176 1.63 14.00 9.95
C THR A 176 1.10 13.03 11.01
N GLY A 177 1.30 11.74 10.81
CA GLY A 177 0.83 10.67 11.70
C GLY A 177 -0.57 10.16 11.39
N GLU A 178 -1.37 10.86 10.60
CA GLU A 178 -2.74 10.42 10.27
C GLU A 178 -2.78 9.37 9.17
N LYS A 179 -3.52 8.29 9.42
CA LYS A 179 -3.80 7.21 8.45
C LYS A 179 -5.09 7.43 7.67
N VAL A 180 -6.01 8.24 8.18
CA VAL A 180 -7.34 8.48 7.61
C VAL A 180 -7.57 9.98 7.50
N ALA A 181 -7.99 10.42 6.32
CA ALA A 181 -8.49 11.78 6.11
C ALA A 181 -9.91 11.74 5.57
N THR A 182 -10.74 12.64 6.01
CA THR A 182 -12.13 12.77 5.57
C THR A 182 -12.36 14.08 4.84
N THR A 183 -13.26 14.05 3.87
CA THR A 183 -13.73 15.26 3.19
C THR A 183 -15.20 15.12 2.82
N VAL A 184 -15.83 16.25 2.57
CA VAL A 184 -17.25 16.31 2.23
C VAL A 184 -17.39 16.92 0.83
N MET A 185 -18.24 16.30 0.03
CA MET A 185 -18.61 16.80 -1.30
C MET A 185 -20.10 17.08 -1.35
N VAL A 186 -20.45 18.32 -1.64
CA VAL A 186 -21.87 18.73 -1.81
C VAL A 186 -22.15 18.86 -3.30
N LEU A 187 -23.15 18.13 -3.77
CA LEU A 187 -23.59 18.12 -5.16
C LEU A 187 -25.08 18.36 -5.25
N GLN A 188 -25.48 19.13 -6.26
CA GLN A 188 -26.89 19.24 -6.61
C GLN A 188 -27.44 17.85 -6.97
N SER A 189 -28.73 17.62 -6.70
CA SER A 189 -29.35 16.29 -6.86
C SER A 189 -29.20 15.70 -8.26
N GLU A 190 -29.25 16.55 -9.30
CA GLU A 190 -29.09 16.12 -10.69
C GLU A 190 -27.66 15.63 -11.02
N LEU A 191 -26.64 16.35 -10.52
CA LEU A 191 -25.24 15.94 -10.70
C LEU A 191 -24.94 14.70 -9.86
N ARG A 192 -25.44 14.67 -8.61
CA ARG A 192 -25.26 13.51 -7.72
C ARG A 192 -25.80 12.22 -8.35
N ALA A 193 -27.00 12.28 -8.94
CA ALA A 193 -27.59 11.11 -9.61
C ALA A 193 -26.80 10.59 -10.83
N ARG A 194 -25.86 11.37 -11.34
CA ARG A 194 -24.99 11.00 -12.46
C ARG A 194 -23.63 10.46 -12.03
N VAL A 195 -23.28 10.57 -10.73
CA VAL A 195 -22.01 10.05 -10.22
C VAL A 195 -22.06 8.53 -10.20
N THR A 196 -21.07 7.90 -10.79
CA THR A 196 -20.94 6.43 -10.85
C THR A 196 -19.80 5.90 -10.01
N ALA A 197 -18.80 6.75 -9.72
CA ALA A 197 -17.65 6.37 -8.93
C ALA A 197 -16.94 7.59 -8.34
N PHE A 198 -16.19 7.36 -7.25
CA PHE A 198 -15.18 8.28 -6.76
C PHE A 198 -13.79 7.69 -6.99
N GLU A 199 -12.83 8.53 -7.34
CA GLU A 199 -11.48 8.11 -7.72
C GLU A 199 -10.43 9.07 -7.18
N ILE A 200 -9.32 8.56 -6.64
CA ILE A 200 -8.18 9.38 -6.26
C ILE A 200 -7.43 9.81 -7.51
N GLN A 201 -7.27 11.11 -7.70
CA GLN A 201 -6.58 11.69 -8.84
C GLN A 201 -5.13 11.17 -8.92
N GLY A 202 -4.74 10.68 -10.11
CA GLY A 202 -3.37 10.24 -10.38
C GLY A 202 -2.99 8.88 -9.80
N LEU A 203 -3.84 8.23 -9.01
CA LEU A 203 -3.58 6.92 -8.44
C LEU A 203 -4.31 5.82 -9.19
N ARG A 204 -3.54 4.92 -9.83
CA ARG A 204 -4.08 3.77 -10.56
C ARG A 204 -3.96 2.50 -9.73
N ALA A 205 -4.92 2.27 -8.85
CA ALA A 205 -5.03 1.06 -8.04
C ALA A 205 -6.51 0.74 -7.81
N ALA A 206 -6.84 -0.53 -7.59
CA ALA A 206 -8.24 -0.94 -7.34
C ALA A 206 -8.82 -0.23 -6.12
N GLY A 207 -8.05 -0.09 -5.03
CA GLY A 207 -8.48 0.63 -3.83
C GLY A 207 -8.56 2.16 -3.99
N ALA A 208 -8.04 2.73 -5.08
CA ALA A 208 -8.13 4.17 -5.35
C ALA A 208 -9.48 4.59 -5.96
N LYS A 209 -10.38 3.64 -6.19
CA LYS A 209 -11.69 3.86 -6.78
C LYS A 209 -12.76 3.15 -5.96
N THR A 210 -13.85 3.83 -5.68
CA THR A 210 -15.06 3.24 -5.10
C THR A 210 -16.26 3.52 -6.01
N LEU A 211 -17.10 2.51 -6.18
CA LEU A 211 -18.32 2.64 -6.96
C LEU A 211 -19.43 3.24 -6.08
N VAL A 212 -20.33 3.96 -6.71
CA VAL A 212 -21.50 4.52 -6.05
C VAL A 212 -22.60 3.47 -6.07
N ASP A 213 -23.21 3.24 -4.93
CA ASP A 213 -24.37 2.36 -4.79
C ASP A 213 -25.70 3.10 -5.07
N ASP A 214 -26.81 2.37 -5.05
CA ASP A 214 -28.14 2.91 -5.30
C ASP A 214 -28.61 3.97 -4.28
N ALA A 215 -27.94 4.12 -3.13
CA ALA A 215 -28.27 5.14 -2.14
C ALA A 215 -28.04 6.56 -2.64
N PHE A 216 -27.17 6.74 -3.66
CA PHE A 216 -26.90 8.03 -4.28
C PHE A 216 -27.87 8.35 -5.42
N GLN A 217 -28.65 7.38 -5.88
CA GLN A 217 -29.56 7.57 -7.00
C GLN A 217 -30.86 8.26 -6.56
N ARG A 218 -31.41 9.05 -7.44
CA ARG A 218 -32.72 9.66 -7.23
C ARG A 218 -33.78 8.56 -7.34
N ARG A 219 -34.53 8.35 -6.26
CA ARG A 219 -35.70 7.45 -6.29
C ARG A 219 -36.89 8.21 -6.85
N GLU A 220 -37.53 7.65 -7.85
CA GLU A 220 -38.83 8.13 -8.28
C GLU A 220 -39.87 7.70 -7.25
N VAL A 221 -40.58 8.68 -6.69
CA VAL A 221 -41.69 8.44 -5.75
C VAL A 221 -42.99 8.79 -6.47
N ALA A 222 -43.82 7.80 -6.72
CA ALA A 222 -45.18 8.04 -7.17
C ALA A 222 -46.09 8.28 -5.96
N LEU A 223 -46.70 9.47 -5.88
CA LEU A 223 -47.77 9.76 -4.93
C LEU A 223 -49.09 9.32 -5.54
N ILE A 224 -49.69 8.28 -4.97
CA ILE A 224 -51.05 7.85 -5.32
C ILE A 224 -52.00 8.56 -4.34
N SER A 225 -52.71 9.59 -4.82
CA SER A 225 -53.82 10.16 -4.07
C SER A 225 -55.03 9.27 -4.22
N GLY A 226 -55.60 8.77 -3.08
CA GLY A 226 -56.89 8.09 -3.02
C GLY A 226 -58.04 9.09 -3.00
#